data_b71c06221642e42897c725c5bb508122
#
_entry.id   b71c06221642e42897c725c5bb508122
#
_cell.length_a   1.000
_cell.length_b   1.000
_cell.length_c   1.000
_cell.angle_alpha   90.00
_cell.angle_beta   90.00
_cell.angle_gamma   90.00
#
_symmetry.space_group_name_H-M   'P 1'
#
loop_
_entity.id
_entity.type
_entity.pdbx_description
1 polymer ?
#
loop_
_entity_poly.entity_id
_entity_poly.type
_entity_poly.pdbx_seq_one_letter_code
_entity_poly.pdbx_strand_id
1 'polypeptide(L)'
;MIKILLLFLLSGAAHALDVASLHPLITDALRQVGGERVKIVEIGKPGMNVHEFQPRASDLKKMAKARLIFASGKNLEPYLGDLEDALASHQVLVEVGKYVPSQKISAKDEVYSCCPSHSHGGIDPHWWHNVRNMERAVRIIQRTLAKADPEGKSYYAARSKTATGQLRALDQWVKGQVSTIPKGKRHLVTAHAAFGYFCKAYGFKATFVQGLSAKGEVPAKQLAESIHSLRAAGIPTVFPEKAANPKILKQIAKESGAQIGRPLIADGSTASYQKMIQANVGNIVAGLRR
;
A
#
# COMPACT_ATOMS: atom_id res chain seq x y z
N MET A 1 33.94 26.83 49.70
CA MET A 1 32.48 26.60 49.62
C MET A 1 32.11 26.52 48.11
N ILE A 2 32.02 25.31 47.58
CA ILE A 2 31.67 25.06 46.17
C ILE A 2 30.13 25.02 46.07
N LYS A 3 29.53 25.99 45.37
CA LYS A 3 28.07 25.96 45.05
C LYS A 3 27.85 25.01 43.88
N ILE A 4 27.32 23.82 44.17
CA ILE A 4 26.82 22.87 43.14
C ILE A 4 25.49 23.45 42.66
N LEU A 5 25.49 23.93 41.40
CA LEU A 5 24.29 24.35 40.70
C LEU A 5 23.61 23.09 40.14
N LEU A 6 22.58 22.58 40.83
CA LEU A 6 21.73 21.50 40.34
C LEU A 6 20.86 22.06 39.20
N LEU A 7 21.23 21.74 37.95
CA LEU A 7 20.36 22.00 36.79
C LEU A 7 19.23 20.96 36.83
N PHE A 8 18.07 21.34 37.33
CA PHE A 8 16.83 20.56 37.12
C PHE A 8 16.44 20.64 35.63
N LEU A 9 16.79 19.61 34.87
CA LEU A 9 16.19 19.37 33.58
C LEU A 9 14.70 19.02 33.79
N LEU A 10 13.84 20.03 33.71
CA LEU A 10 12.40 19.84 33.56
C LEU A 10 12.18 19.14 32.21
N SER A 11 12.21 17.82 32.21
CA SER A 11 11.66 17.01 31.10
C SER A 11 10.13 17.19 31.14
N GLY A 12 9.63 18.26 30.51
CA GLY A 12 8.21 18.38 30.25
C GLY A 12 7.77 17.12 29.51
N ALA A 13 6.80 16.39 30.07
CA ALA A 13 6.19 15.26 29.37
C ALA A 13 5.63 15.78 28.04
N ALA A 14 6.36 15.53 26.97
CA ALA A 14 5.91 15.91 25.64
C ALA A 14 4.60 15.15 25.38
N HIS A 15 3.48 15.88 25.29
CA HIS A 15 2.21 15.28 24.93
C HIS A 15 2.34 14.64 23.54
N ALA A 16 2.06 13.35 23.45
CA ALA A 16 2.06 12.63 22.19
C ALA A 16 1.03 13.25 21.23
N LEU A 17 1.44 13.52 19.99
CA LEU A 17 0.56 14.04 18.94
C LEU A 17 -0.48 12.99 18.56
N ASP A 18 -1.77 13.27 18.76
CA ASP A 18 -2.86 12.39 18.32
C ASP A 18 -3.00 12.45 16.80
N VAL A 19 -2.90 11.30 16.15
CA VAL A 19 -3.08 11.14 14.70
C VAL A 19 -4.01 9.96 14.40
N ALA A 20 -4.68 9.98 13.25
CA ALA A 20 -5.45 8.85 12.75
C ALA A 20 -4.84 8.30 11.46
N SER A 21 -4.99 7.01 11.23
CA SER A 21 -4.54 6.35 10.00
C SER A 21 -5.69 5.54 9.38
N LEU A 22 -5.96 5.81 8.11
CA LEU A 22 -7.01 5.15 7.34
C LEU A 22 -6.50 3.92 6.58
N HIS A 23 -5.18 3.67 6.57
CA HIS A 23 -4.58 2.57 5.83
C HIS A 23 -3.52 1.84 6.67
N PRO A 24 -3.52 0.48 6.73
CA PRO A 24 -2.62 -0.28 7.62
C PRO A 24 -1.14 -0.08 7.32
N LEU A 25 -0.74 0.10 6.05
CA LEU A 25 0.66 0.33 5.70
C LEU A 25 1.13 1.76 6.05
N ILE A 26 0.21 2.72 6.07
CA ILE A 26 0.50 4.06 6.58
C ILE A 26 0.62 4.03 8.09
N THR A 27 -0.21 3.23 8.78
CA THR A 27 -0.06 2.99 10.22
C THR A 27 1.34 2.46 10.57
N ASP A 28 1.85 1.48 9.81
CA ASP A 28 3.21 0.97 9.99
C ASP A 28 4.28 2.07 9.81
N ALA A 29 4.17 2.88 8.76
CA ALA A 29 5.08 3.99 8.52
C ALA A 29 5.00 5.06 9.63
N LEU A 30 3.80 5.38 10.12
CA LEU A 30 3.58 6.28 11.24
C LEU A 30 4.23 5.77 12.53
N ARG A 31 4.12 4.48 12.84
CA ARG A 31 4.80 3.86 13.99
C ARG A 31 6.32 3.97 13.88
N GLN A 32 6.86 3.74 12.69
CA GLN A 32 8.31 3.82 12.45
C GLN A 32 8.83 5.25 12.61
N VAL A 33 8.12 6.25 12.12
CA VAL A 33 8.55 7.67 12.16
C VAL A 33 8.14 8.35 13.46
N GLY A 34 6.91 8.16 13.89
CA GLY A 34 6.32 8.84 15.04
C GLY A 34 6.82 8.34 16.39
N GLY A 35 7.03 7.00 16.50
CA GLY A 35 7.45 6.38 17.75
C GLY A 35 6.55 6.77 18.92
N GLU A 36 7.14 7.07 20.06
CA GLU A 36 6.43 7.41 21.31
C GLU A 36 5.84 8.83 21.30
N ARG A 37 6.30 9.70 20.37
CA ARG A 37 5.76 11.06 20.23
C ARG A 37 4.43 11.13 19.49
N VAL A 38 3.92 9.99 19.00
CA VAL A 38 2.68 9.94 18.23
C VAL A 38 1.75 8.87 18.78
N LYS A 39 0.52 9.25 19.08
CA LYS A 39 -0.55 8.34 19.46
C LYS A 39 -1.44 8.08 18.24
N ILE A 40 -1.46 6.86 17.74
CA ILE A 40 -2.12 6.51 16.50
C ILE A 40 -3.48 5.86 16.76
N VAL A 41 -4.53 6.45 16.19
CA VAL A 41 -5.86 5.84 16.08
C VAL A 41 -5.94 5.10 14.75
N GLU A 42 -5.97 3.77 14.82
CA GLU A 42 -6.00 2.92 13.63
C GLU A 42 -7.43 2.69 13.18
N ILE A 43 -7.83 3.33 12.10
CA ILE A 43 -9.12 3.13 11.44
C ILE A 43 -9.00 2.04 10.38
N GLY A 44 -8.05 2.17 9.46
CA GLY A 44 -7.69 1.11 8.52
C GLY A 44 -6.86 0.02 9.19
N LYS A 45 -7.45 -1.16 9.35
CA LYS A 45 -6.82 -2.30 10.04
C LYS A 45 -6.32 -3.35 9.04
N PRO A 46 -5.27 -4.12 9.40
CA PRO A 46 -4.85 -5.25 8.58
C PRO A 46 -6.01 -6.23 8.30
N GLY A 47 -6.13 -6.64 7.03
CA GLY A 47 -7.18 -7.56 6.59
C GLY A 47 -8.50 -6.90 6.20
N MET A 48 -8.67 -5.59 6.38
CA MET A 48 -9.82 -4.87 5.83
C MET A 48 -9.67 -4.74 4.31
N ASN A 49 -10.80 -4.78 3.61
CA ASN A 49 -10.84 -4.37 2.21
C ASN A 49 -10.86 -2.84 2.15
N VAL A 50 -9.73 -2.24 1.84
CA VAL A 50 -9.55 -0.78 1.83
C VAL A 50 -10.38 -0.08 0.73
N HIS A 51 -10.71 -0.78 -0.35
CA HIS A 51 -11.54 -0.25 -1.45
C HIS A 51 -13.03 -0.15 -1.08
N GLU A 52 -13.46 -0.90 -0.09
CA GLU A 52 -14.87 -1.02 0.31
C GLU A 52 -15.16 -0.39 1.66
N PHE A 53 -14.10 -0.12 2.39
CA PHE A 53 -14.25 0.45 3.72
C PHE A 53 -14.91 1.83 3.63
N GLN A 54 -15.89 2.04 4.51
CA GLN A 54 -16.51 3.34 4.75
C GLN A 54 -16.50 3.59 6.25
N PRO A 55 -15.98 4.75 6.71
CA PRO A 55 -15.96 5.08 8.13
C PRO A 55 -17.39 5.26 8.65
N ARG A 56 -17.66 4.69 9.81
CA ARG A 56 -18.94 4.85 10.52
C ARG A 56 -18.85 6.05 11.47
N ALA A 57 -19.96 6.51 11.99
CA ALA A 57 -20.02 7.57 13.01
C ALA A 57 -19.13 7.24 14.23
N SER A 58 -19.02 5.96 14.61
CA SER A 58 -18.10 5.51 15.66
C SER A 58 -16.63 5.71 15.32
N ASP A 59 -16.25 5.64 14.05
CA ASP A 59 -14.86 5.83 13.61
C ASP A 59 -14.54 7.33 13.57
N LEU A 60 -15.47 8.18 13.13
CA LEU A 60 -15.35 9.63 13.23
C LEU A 60 -15.16 10.06 14.70
N LYS A 61 -15.94 9.48 15.62
CA LYS A 61 -15.80 9.76 17.05
C LYS A 61 -14.42 9.37 17.61
N LYS A 62 -13.84 8.24 17.16
CA LYS A 62 -12.48 7.84 17.54
C LYS A 62 -11.42 8.83 17.03
N MET A 63 -11.61 9.38 15.82
CA MET A 63 -10.70 10.34 15.19
C MET A 63 -10.85 11.77 15.72
N ALA A 64 -11.88 12.07 16.52
CA ALA A 64 -12.23 13.44 16.92
C ALA A 64 -11.08 14.23 17.57
N LYS A 65 -10.14 13.55 18.24
CA LYS A 65 -8.96 14.17 18.87
C LYS A 65 -7.75 14.23 17.95
N ALA A 66 -7.76 13.52 16.82
CA ALA A 66 -6.62 13.47 15.92
C ALA A 66 -6.42 14.83 15.25
N ARG A 67 -5.21 15.39 15.34
CA ARG A 67 -4.83 16.61 14.62
C ARG A 67 -4.53 16.34 13.14
N LEU A 68 -3.98 15.17 12.84
CA LEU A 68 -3.65 14.73 11.50
C LEU A 68 -4.35 13.40 11.19
N ILE A 69 -4.96 13.31 10.03
CA ILE A 69 -5.62 12.10 9.54
C ILE A 69 -4.92 11.69 8.25
N PHE A 70 -4.26 10.54 8.26
CA PHE A 70 -3.46 10.06 7.13
C PHE A 70 -4.24 9.05 6.30
N ALA A 71 -4.38 9.33 5.01
CA ALA A 71 -4.98 8.48 4.00
C ALA A 71 -3.94 8.05 2.95
N SER A 72 -4.21 6.95 2.25
CA SER A 72 -3.41 6.54 1.11
C SER A 72 -3.55 7.51 -0.06
N GLY A 73 -4.77 7.96 -0.36
CA GLY A 73 -5.08 8.84 -1.48
C GLY A 73 -5.07 8.13 -2.83
N LYS A 74 -5.03 8.90 -3.92
CA LYS A 74 -5.15 8.41 -5.31
C LYS A 74 -6.45 7.66 -5.57
N ASN A 75 -7.55 8.13 -4.96
CA ASN A 75 -8.90 7.55 -5.07
C ASN A 75 -9.00 6.11 -4.51
N LEU A 76 -8.08 5.70 -3.63
CA LEU A 76 -8.21 4.41 -2.93
C LEU A 76 -9.40 4.45 -1.98
N GLU A 77 -9.53 5.55 -1.23
CA GLU A 77 -10.59 5.80 -0.27
C GLU A 77 -11.63 6.75 -0.91
N PRO A 78 -12.76 6.23 -1.44
CA PRO A 78 -13.73 7.06 -2.18
C PRO A 78 -14.47 8.07 -1.30
N TYR A 79 -14.45 7.88 0.02
CA TYR A 79 -15.14 8.72 1.01
C TYR A 79 -14.31 9.92 1.49
N LEU A 80 -13.11 10.17 0.97
CA LEU A 80 -12.23 11.23 1.51
C LEU A 80 -12.81 12.63 1.34
N GLY A 81 -13.58 12.90 0.27
CA GLY A 81 -14.24 14.19 0.11
C GLY A 81 -15.26 14.45 1.22
N ASP A 82 -16.17 13.51 1.44
CA ASP A 82 -17.19 13.61 2.51
C ASP A 82 -16.53 13.66 3.90
N LEU A 83 -15.42 12.93 4.08
CA LEU A 83 -14.65 12.97 5.33
C LEU A 83 -14.04 14.35 5.55
N GLU A 84 -13.42 14.96 4.53
CA GLU A 84 -12.79 16.28 4.63
C GLU A 84 -13.80 17.34 5.01
N ASP A 85 -15.01 17.32 4.44
CA ASP A 85 -16.12 18.21 4.76
C ASP A 85 -16.63 18.05 6.20
N ALA A 86 -16.50 16.84 6.77
CA ALA A 86 -16.92 16.53 8.13
C ALA A 86 -15.84 16.82 9.21
N LEU A 87 -14.62 17.18 8.83
CA LEU A 87 -13.53 17.41 9.77
C LEU A 87 -13.71 18.71 10.56
N ALA A 88 -13.30 18.67 11.82
CA ALA A 88 -13.21 19.88 12.64
C ALA A 88 -12.04 20.78 12.18
N SER A 89 -12.12 22.09 12.43
CA SER A 89 -11.12 23.08 11.98
C SER A 89 -9.68 22.84 12.46
N HIS A 90 -9.49 22.07 13.52
CA HIS A 90 -8.16 21.70 14.04
C HIS A 90 -7.58 20.46 13.37
N GLN A 91 -8.35 19.73 12.57
CA GLN A 91 -7.96 18.49 11.91
C GLN A 91 -7.47 18.76 10.48
N VAL A 92 -6.48 18.00 10.04
CA VAL A 92 -5.92 18.08 8.69
C VAL A 92 -5.88 16.71 8.05
N LEU A 93 -6.53 16.56 6.91
CA LEU A 93 -6.44 15.36 6.07
C LEU A 93 -5.15 15.39 5.26
N VAL A 94 -4.40 14.30 5.29
CA VAL A 94 -3.10 14.14 4.62
C VAL A 94 -3.14 12.94 3.70
N GLU A 95 -3.38 13.16 2.43
CA GLU A 95 -3.28 12.13 1.41
C GLU A 95 -1.82 11.90 1.00
N VAL A 96 -1.19 10.87 1.55
CA VAL A 96 0.23 10.56 1.32
C VAL A 96 0.53 10.33 -0.15
N GLY A 97 -0.37 9.66 -0.86
CA GLY A 97 -0.24 9.35 -2.28
C GLY A 97 -0.19 10.56 -3.21
N LYS A 98 -0.67 11.75 -2.79
CA LYS A 98 -0.53 12.99 -3.57
C LYS A 98 0.95 13.34 -3.85
N TYR A 99 1.84 12.94 -2.96
CA TYR A 99 3.28 13.25 -3.04
C TYR A 99 4.12 12.11 -3.64
N VAL A 100 3.46 11.06 -4.11
CA VAL A 100 4.08 9.90 -4.76
C VAL A 100 3.78 9.97 -6.26
N PRO A 101 4.74 9.66 -7.16
CA PRO A 101 4.48 9.63 -8.59
C PRO A 101 3.26 8.78 -8.93
N SER A 102 2.39 9.30 -9.78
CA SER A 102 1.21 8.57 -10.25
C SER A 102 1.55 7.66 -11.41
N GLN A 103 0.92 6.49 -11.44
CA GLN A 103 0.93 5.60 -12.58
C GLN A 103 -0.49 5.55 -13.13
N LYS A 104 -0.64 5.81 -14.42
CA LYS A 104 -1.89 5.59 -15.12
C LYS A 104 -2.06 4.11 -15.39
N ILE A 105 -3.28 3.62 -15.29
CA ILE A 105 -3.65 2.31 -15.78
C ILE A 105 -3.75 2.42 -17.30
N SER A 106 -3.24 1.44 -18.03
CA SER A 106 -3.35 1.48 -19.48
C SER A 106 -4.80 1.26 -19.91
N ALA A 107 -5.21 1.82 -21.06
CA ALA A 107 -6.55 1.60 -21.61
C ALA A 107 -6.83 0.09 -21.85
N LYS A 108 -5.80 -0.73 -22.01
CA LYS A 108 -5.92 -2.20 -22.07
C LYS A 108 -6.24 -2.81 -20.71
N ASP A 109 -5.82 -2.17 -19.61
CA ASP A 109 -6.14 -2.58 -18.26
C ASP A 109 -7.50 -2.02 -17.80
N GLU A 110 -8.00 -0.92 -18.43
CA GLU A 110 -9.31 -0.32 -18.18
C GLU A 110 -10.48 -1.18 -18.67
N VAL A 111 -10.26 -2.06 -19.65
CA VAL A 111 -11.30 -2.98 -20.16
C VAL A 111 -11.90 -3.85 -19.06
N TYR A 112 -11.25 -3.92 -17.92
CA TYR A 112 -11.64 -4.71 -16.76
C TYR A 112 -12.27 -3.90 -15.63
N SER A 113 -12.58 -2.63 -15.87
CA SER A 113 -13.27 -1.78 -14.87
C SER A 113 -14.77 -2.09 -14.84
N CYS A 114 -15.16 -3.00 -13.95
CA CYS A 114 -16.58 -3.36 -13.75
C CYS A 114 -17.37 -2.34 -12.93
N CYS A 115 -16.76 -1.22 -12.52
CA CYS A 115 -17.44 -0.17 -11.75
C CYS A 115 -17.33 1.18 -12.46
N PRO A 116 -18.46 1.78 -12.90
CA PRO A 116 -18.47 3.11 -13.53
C PRO A 116 -17.85 4.22 -12.66
N SER A 117 -17.87 4.06 -11.34
CA SER A 117 -17.31 5.02 -10.37
C SER A 117 -15.77 5.02 -10.31
N HIS A 118 -15.09 4.01 -10.86
CA HIS A 118 -13.63 3.92 -10.88
C HIS A 118 -13.01 4.22 -12.26
N SER A 119 -13.83 4.55 -13.26
CA SER A 119 -13.42 4.84 -14.63
C SER A 119 -12.85 6.26 -14.84
N HIS A 120 -12.66 7.04 -13.77
CA HIS A 120 -12.20 8.41 -13.88
C HIS A 120 -10.69 8.51 -14.00
N GLY A 121 -10.15 8.28 -15.21
CA GLY A 121 -8.80 8.63 -15.55
C GLY A 121 -7.70 7.73 -14.99
N GLY A 122 -8.04 6.52 -14.59
CA GLY A 122 -7.12 5.40 -14.48
C GLY A 122 -5.84 5.62 -13.70
N ILE A 123 -5.88 6.26 -12.52
CA ILE A 123 -4.70 6.28 -11.63
C ILE A 123 -4.73 5.03 -10.75
N ASP A 124 -3.65 4.25 -10.80
CA ASP A 124 -3.43 3.11 -9.92
C ASP A 124 -3.21 3.60 -8.47
N PRO A 125 -4.08 3.24 -7.50
CA PRO A 125 -3.92 3.66 -6.11
C PRO A 125 -2.87 2.86 -5.33
N HIS A 126 -2.38 1.72 -5.85
CA HIS A 126 -1.53 0.76 -5.13
C HIS A 126 -0.04 1.13 -5.16
N TRP A 127 0.27 2.40 -4.95
CA TRP A 127 1.61 2.98 -5.07
C TRP A 127 2.64 2.35 -4.13
N TRP A 128 2.21 1.74 -3.03
CA TRP A 128 3.08 1.11 -2.02
C TRP A 128 3.82 -0.13 -2.53
N HIS A 129 3.38 -0.75 -3.61
CA HIS A 129 4.09 -1.90 -4.19
C HIS A 129 5.43 -1.54 -4.84
N ASN A 130 5.74 -0.26 -5.02
CA ASN A 130 7.10 0.20 -5.28
C ASN A 130 7.74 0.68 -3.97
N VAL A 131 8.78 -0.01 -3.50
CA VAL A 131 9.46 0.32 -2.23
C VAL A 131 9.99 1.75 -2.19
N ARG A 132 10.42 2.30 -3.35
CA ARG A 132 10.87 3.69 -3.43
C ARG A 132 9.74 4.70 -3.22
N ASN A 133 8.51 4.33 -3.50
CA ASN A 133 7.34 5.15 -3.19
C ASN A 133 7.05 5.16 -1.69
N MET A 134 7.19 4.01 -1.00
CA MET A 134 7.09 3.98 0.46
C MET A 134 8.20 4.81 1.13
N GLU A 135 9.42 4.84 0.58
CA GLU A 135 10.48 5.74 1.06
C GLU A 135 10.05 7.22 0.97
N ARG A 136 9.36 7.62 -0.11
CA ARG A 136 8.80 8.99 -0.24
C ARG A 136 7.70 9.23 0.78
N ALA A 137 6.81 8.27 0.97
CA ALA A 137 5.74 8.33 1.96
C ALA A 137 6.27 8.56 3.38
N VAL A 138 7.30 7.83 3.79
CA VAL A 138 7.98 8.00 5.09
C VAL A 138 8.52 9.43 5.25
N ARG A 139 9.10 10.02 4.20
CA ARG A 139 9.60 11.41 4.25
C ARG A 139 8.48 12.44 4.35
N ILE A 140 7.34 12.21 3.68
CA ILE A 140 6.16 13.07 3.78
C ILE A 140 5.57 13.00 5.18
N ILE A 141 5.40 11.80 5.73
CA ILE A 141 4.95 11.60 7.11
C ILE A 141 5.87 12.35 8.07
N GLN A 142 7.19 12.21 7.94
CA GLN A 142 8.16 12.91 8.77
C GLN A 142 7.98 14.43 8.72
N ARG A 143 7.86 15.02 7.52
CA ARG A 143 7.69 16.47 7.34
C ARG A 143 6.38 16.96 7.95
N THR A 144 5.31 16.18 7.76
CA THR A 144 3.97 16.51 8.29
C THR A 144 3.95 16.48 9.81
N LEU A 145 4.53 15.43 10.43
CA LEU A 145 4.66 15.34 11.87
C LEU A 145 5.51 16.48 12.44
N ALA A 146 6.66 16.80 11.82
CA ALA A 146 7.53 17.87 12.26
C ALA A 146 6.89 19.27 12.13
N LYS A 147 5.94 19.45 11.18
CA LYS A 147 5.17 20.70 11.08
C LYS A 147 4.14 20.82 12.20
N ALA A 148 3.50 19.72 12.58
CA ALA A 148 2.48 19.68 13.62
C ALA A 148 3.07 19.68 15.04
N ASP A 149 4.27 19.09 15.21
CA ASP A 149 5.06 19.03 16.45
C ASP A 149 6.49 19.49 16.17
N PRO A 150 6.78 20.82 16.17
CA PRO A 150 8.11 21.35 15.88
C PRO A 150 9.20 20.88 16.85
N GLU A 151 8.86 20.66 18.12
CA GLU A 151 9.78 20.17 19.15
C GLU A 151 10.27 18.74 18.85
N GLY A 152 9.43 17.93 18.20
CA GLY A 152 9.76 16.57 17.76
C GLY A 152 10.56 16.50 16.46
N LYS A 153 10.89 17.61 15.80
CA LYS A 153 11.50 17.66 14.46
C LYS A 153 12.75 16.78 14.32
N SER A 154 13.68 16.89 15.26
CA SER A 154 14.93 16.08 15.26
C SER A 154 14.65 14.62 15.50
N TYR A 155 13.73 14.30 16.40
CA TYR A 155 13.29 12.93 16.69
C TYR A 155 12.70 12.24 15.45
N TYR A 156 11.74 12.89 14.78
CA TYR A 156 11.14 12.38 13.56
C TYR A 156 12.16 12.25 12.42
N ALA A 157 13.11 13.20 12.31
CA ALA A 157 14.16 13.16 11.30
C ALA A 157 15.10 11.94 11.49
N ALA A 158 15.52 11.68 12.72
CA ALA A 158 16.37 10.51 13.04
C ALA A 158 15.65 9.20 12.72
N ARG A 159 14.40 9.05 13.14
CA ARG A 159 13.59 7.84 12.88
C ARG A 159 13.30 7.66 11.40
N SER A 160 12.98 8.73 10.68
CA SER A 160 12.79 8.70 9.23
C SER A 160 14.07 8.28 8.49
N LYS A 161 15.24 8.73 8.94
CA LYS A 161 16.55 8.29 8.39
C LYS A 161 16.72 6.79 8.53
N THR A 162 16.42 6.23 9.69
CA THR A 162 16.47 4.77 9.93
C THR A 162 15.48 4.03 9.03
N ALA A 163 14.19 4.43 9.03
CA ALA A 163 13.15 3.80 8.24
C ALA A 163 13.46 3.85 6.73
N THR A 164 13.91 5.00 6.21
CA THR A 164 14.30 5.11 4.79
C THR A 164 15.54 4.29 4.45
N GLY A 165 16.48 4.13 5.39
CA GLY A 165 17.63 3.23 5.25
C GLY A 165 17.19 1.76 5.10
N GLN A 166 16.27 1.31 5.94
CA GLN A 166 15.69 -0.04 5.88
C GLN A 166 14.93 -0.27 4.57
N LEU A 167 14.17 0.73 4.09
CA LEU A 167 13.47 0.63 2.82
C LEU A 167 14.43 0.56 1.63
N ARG A 168 15.54 1.28 1.65
CA ARG A 168 16.57 1.14 0.60
C ARG A 168 17.20 -0.25 0.59
N ALA A 169 17.51 -0.79 1.75
CA ALA A 169 18.00 -2.15 1.87
C ALA A 169 16.97 -3.16 1.35
N LEU A 170 15.68 -2.96 1.66
CA LEU A 170 14.59 -3.78 1.14
C LEU A 170 14.49 -3.69 -0.39
N ASP A 171 14.59 -2.49 -0.99
CA ASP A 171 14.57 -2.31 -2.44
C ASP A 171 15.71 -3.06 -3.13
N GLN A 172 16.92 -3.01 -2.55
CA GLN A 172 18.07 -3.77 -3.07
C GLN A 172 17.85 -5.28 -2.94
N TRP A 173 17.31 -5.73 -1.81
CA TRP A 173 16.97 -7.13 -1.61
C TRP A 173 15.94 -7.60 -2.65
N VAL A 174 14.87 -6.83 -2.90
CA VAL A 174 13.86 -7.14 -3.93
C VAL A 174 14.53 -7.28 -5.30
N LYS A 175 15.39 -6.34 -5.69
CA LYS A 175 16.13 -6.40 -6.96
C LYS A 175 16.99 -7.65 -7.07
N GLY A 176 17.69 -8.01 -5.98
CA GLY A 176 18.48 -9.24 -5.91
C GLY A 176 17.63 -10.49 -6.07
N GLN A 177 16.48 -10.56 -5.40
CA GLN A 177 15.55 -11.70 -5.55
C GLN A 177 14.98 -11.79 -6.97
N VAL A 178 14.50 -10.68 -7.51
CA VAL A 178 13.94 -10.61 -8.87
C VAL A 178 14.98 -10.95 -9.94
N SER A 179 16.25 -10.62 -9.73
CA SER A 179 17.32 -10.95 -10.68
C SER A 179 17.49 -12.46 -10.90
N THR A 180 17.06 -13.28 -9.94
CA THR A 180 17.07 -14.75 -10.04
C THR A 180 16.01 -15.31 -10.99
N ILE A 181 15.03 -14.50 -11.42
CA ILE A 181 14.01 -14.87 -12.39
C ILE A 181 14.51 -14.47 -13.79
N PRO A 182 14.59 -15.37 -14.77
CA PRO A 182 14.94 -15.00 -16.14
C PRO A 182 14.03 -13.91 -16.70
N LYS A 183 14.58 -12.94 -17.45
CA LYS A 183 13.82 -11.78 -17.96
C LYS A 183 12.56 -12.21 -18.73
N GLY A 184 12.66 -13.25 -19.55
CA GLY A 184 11.54 -13.79 -20.33
C GLY A 184 10.42 -14.42 -19.49
N LYS A 185 10.71 -14.79 -18.22
CA LYS A 185 9.73 -15.35 -17.29
C LYS A 185 9.12 -14.31 -16.34
N ARG A 186 9.53 -13.04 -16.41
CA ARG A 186 9.00 -11.96 -15.54
C ARG A 186 7.65 -11.46 -16.06
N HIS A 187 6.65 -12.31 -15.93
CA HIS A 187 5.27 -11.99 -16.24
C HIS A 187 4.41 -12.32 -15.02
N LEU A 188 3.88 -11.30 -14.37
CA LEU A 188 3.05 -11.41 -13.17
C LEU A 188 1.58 -11.39 -13.55
N VAL A 189 0.87 -12.45 -13.20
CA VAL A 189 -0.57 -12.58 -13.43
C VAL A 189 -1.28 -12.65 -12.08
N THR A 190 -2.16 -11.68 -11.81
CA THR A 190 -2.90 -11.56 -10.55
C THR A 190 -4.39 -11.36 -10.78
N ALA A 191 -5.20 -11.45 -9.71
CA ALA A 191 -6.64 -11.26 -9.81
C ALA A 191 -6.96 -9.81 -10.17
N HIS A 192 -6.60 -8.84 -9.34
CA HIS A 192 -6.87 -7.43 -9.63
C HIS A 192 -5.59 -6.62 -9.90
N ALA A 193 -5.76 -5.39 -10.39
CA ALA A 193 -4.67 -4.54 -10.88
C ALA A 193 -3.89 -3.84 -9.75
N ALA A 194 -3.49 -4.57 -8.70
CA ALA A 194 -2.77 -3.99 -7.57
C ALA A 194 -1.25 -3.89 -7.77
N PHE A 195 -0.68 -4.72 -8.62
CA PHE A 195 0.78 -4.87 -8.71
C PHE A 195 1.43 -4.05 -9.84
N GLY A 196 0.71 -3.08 -10.42
CA GLY A 196 1.22 -2.26 -11.52
C GLY A 196 2.52 -1.52 -11.18
N TYR A 197 2.58 -0.89 -10.01
CA TYR A 197 3.82 -0.22 -9.53
C TYR A 197 4.98 -1.18 -9.27
N PHE A 198 4.70 -2.38 -8.78
CA PHE A 198 5.71 -3.43 -8.63
C PHE A 198 6.28 -3.86 -9.98
N CYS A 199 5.40 -4.18 -10.92
CA CYS A 199 5.78 -4.62 -12.25
C CYS A 199 6.66 -3.59 -12.96
N LYS A 200 6.27 -2.31 -12.91
CA LYS A 200 7.05 -1.21 -13.50
C LYS A 200 8.40 -1.03 -12.81
N ALA A 201 8.44 -1.11 -11.47
CA ALA A 201 9.67 -0.88 -10.71
C ALA A 201 10.72 -1.98 -10.90
N TYR A 202 10.27 -3.23 -11.10
CA TYR A 202 11.16 -4.41 -11.10
C TYR A 202 11.20 -5.16 -12.43
N GLY A 203 10.64 -4.58 -13.49
CA GLY A 203 10.78 -5.09 -14.85
C GLY A 203 9.96 -6.33 -15.14
N PHE A 204 8.70 -6.36 -14.67
CA PHE A 204 7.73 -7.40 -15.01
C PHE A 204 6.75 -6.90 -16.07
N LYS A 205 6.29 -7.81 -16.92
CA LYS A 205 5.00 -7.68 -17.60
C LYS A 205 3.88 -7.97 -16.61
N ALA A 206 2.74 -7.32 -16.74
CA ALA A 206 1.59 -7.52 -15.88
C ALA A 206 0.38 -7.99 -16.69
N THR A 207 -0.41 -8.90 -16.13
CA THR A 207 -1.77 -9.20 -16.60
C THR A 207 -2.67 -9.28 -15.38
N PHE A 208 -3.74 -8.52 -15.41
CA PHE A 208 -4.76 -8.47 -14.38
C PHE A 208 -6.06 -9.01 -14.95
N VAL A 209 -6.69 -9.96 -14.25
CA VAL A 209 -7.92 -10.60 -14.73
C VAL A 209 -9.15 -9.75 -14.44
N GLN A 210 -9.10 -8.99 -13.36
CA GLN A 210 -10.10 -8.06 -12.89
C GLN A 210 -9.51 -6.65 -12.85
N GLY A 211 -10.37 -5.62 -12.81
CA GLY A 211 -9.94 -4.22 -12.72
C GLY A 211 -9.26 -3.85 -11.40
N LEU A 212 -9.39 -2.59 -11.00
CA LEU A 212 -8.75 -2.03 -9.79
C LEU A 212 -9.30 -2.57 -8.47
N SER A 213 -10.44 -3.22 -8.45
CA SER A 213 -10.96 -3.92 -7.29
C SER A 213 -11.22 -5.38 -7.64
N ALA A 214 -11.01 -6.27 -6.68
CA ALA A 214 -11.28 -7.70 -6.86
C ALA A 214 -12.80 -8.03 -6.92
N LYS A 215 -13.64 -7.02 -7.10
CA LYS A 215 -15.10 -7.14 -7.22
C LYS A 215 -15.55 -7.09 -8.67
N GLY A 216 -16.55 -7.89 -8.96
CA GLY A 216 -17.27 -7.94 -10.20
C GLY A 216 -17.13 -9.28 -10.92
N GLU A 217 -18.15 -9.60 -11.68
CA GLU A 217 -18.14 -10.75 -12.58
C GLU A 217 -17.27 -10.41 -13.79
N VAL A 218 -16.38 -11.31 -14.14
CA VAL A 218 -15.61 -11.20 -15.38
C VAL A 218 -16.52 -11.71 -16.52
N PRO A 219 -16.81 -10.91 -17.55
CA PRO A 219 -17.61 -11.37 -18.67
C PRO A 219 -17.00 -12.63 -19.31
N ALA A 220 -17.84 -13.58 -19.70
CA ALA A 220 -17.39 -14.86 -20.23
C ALA A 220 -16.42 -14.73 -21.44
N LYS A 221 -16.70 -13.77 -22.33
CA LYS A 221 -15.83 -13.45 -23.48
C LYS A 221 -14.43 -13.04 -23.00
N GLN A 222 -14.35 -12.16 -22.04
CA GLN A 222 -13.11 -11.64 -21.46
C GLN A 222 -12.31 -12.74 -20.73
N LEU A 223 -13.01 -13.61 -20.00
CA LEU A 223 -12.39 -14.76 -19.36
C LEU A 223 -11.76 -15.69 -20.39
N ALA A 224 -12.47 -15.99 -21.50
CA ALA A 224 -11.97 -16.80 -22.59
C ALA A 224 -10.74 -16.17 -23.27
N GLU A 225 -10.77 -14.86 -23.53
CA GLU A 225 -9.64 -14.12 -24.10
C GLU A 225 -8.42 -14.15 -23.17
N SER A 226 -8.62 -13.99 -21.85
CA SER A 226 -7.55 -14.11 -20.85
C SER A 226 -6.92 -15.50 -20.86
N ILE A 227 -7.73 -16.56 -20.85
CA ILE A 227 -7.26 -17.95 -20.89
C ILE A 227 -6.46 -18.20 -22.16
N HIS A 228 -6.97 -17.77 -23.31
CA HIS A 228 -6.27 -17.94 -24.61
C HIS A 228 -4.91 -17.23 -24.59
N SER A 229 -4.89 -15.97 -24.15
CA SER A 229 -3.66 -15.16 -24.07
C SER A 229 -2.62 -15.76 -23.13
N LEU A 230 -3.03 -16.24 -21.95
CA LEU A 230 -2.13 -16.85 -20.98
C LEU A 230 -1.56 -18.19 -21.48
N ARG A 231 -2.38 -18.99 -22.16
CA ARG A 231 -1.95 -20.24 -22.80
C ARG A 231 -0.95 -19.97 -23.92
N ALA A 232 -1.25 -19.02 -24.81
CA ALA A 232 -0.37 -18.64 -25.92
C ALA A 232 0.97 -18.08 -25.44
N ALA A 233 0.96 -17.34 -24.32
CA ALA A 233 2.17 -16.78 -23.71
C ALA A 233 2.94 -17.80 -22.85
N GLY A 234 2.45 -19.03 -22.69
CA GLY A 234 3.10 -20.07 -21.89
C GLY A 234 3.30 -19.67 -20.43
N ILE A 235 2.32 -18.97 -19.83
CA ILE A 235 2.41 -18.47 -18.46
C ILE A 235 2.46 -19.64 -17.47
N PRO A 236 3.54 -19.79 -16.68
CA PRO A 236 3.69 -20.95 -15.82
C PRO A 236 2.85 -20.87 -14.54
N THR A 237 2.60 -19.65 -14.04
CA THR A 237 2.00 -19.46 -12.72
C THR A 237 1.12 -18.20 -12.69
N VAL A 238 -0.08 -18.34 -12.10
CA VAL A 238 -0.98 -17.24 -11.75
C VAL A 238 -1.06 -17.11 -10.22
N PHE A 239 -1.14 -15.89 -9.71
CA PHE A 239 -1.05 -15.63 -8.26
C PHE A 239 -2.39 -15.12 -7.73
N PRO A 240 -3.08 -15.89 -6.86
CA PRO A 240 -4.23 -15.38 -6.15
C PRO A 240 -3.82 -14.33 -5.11
N GLU A 241 -4.78 -13.55 -4.64
CA GLU A 241 -4.59 -12.57 -3.59
C GLU A 241 -5.24 -13.04 -2.30
N LYS A 242 -4.61 -12.72 -1.16
CA LYS A 242 -4.98 -13.27 0.14
C LYS A 242 -6.42 -12.93 0.57
N ALA A 243 -6.93 -11.76 0.19
CA ALA A 243 -8.27 -11.29 0.56
C ALA A 243 -9.30 -11.41 -0.59
N ALA A 244 -8.90 -11.89 -1.79
CA ALA A 244 -9.77 -11.98 -2.95
C ALA A 244 -10.36 -13.38 -3.13
N ASN A 245 -11.50 -13.46 -3.84
CA ASN A 245 -12.10 -14.74 -4.19
C ASN A 245 -11.26 -15.45 -5.28
N PRO A 246 -10.69 -16.62 -5.00
CA PRO A 246 -9.78 -17.28 -5.93
C PRO A 246 -10.49 -18.04 -7.07
N LYS A 247 -11.83 -18.05 -7.15
CA LYS A 247 -12.59 -18.88 -8.11
C LYS A 247 -12.17 -18.63 -9.57
N ILE A 248 -12.13 -17.36 -9.98
CA ILE A 248 -11.78 -16.97 -11.36
C ILE A 248 -10.35 -17.38 -11.70
N LEU A 249 -9.39 -17.12 -10.82
CA LEU A 249 -8.00 -17.53 -11.05
C LEU A 249 -7.83 -19.06 -11.07
N LYS A 250 -8.59 -19.80 -10.26
CA LYS A 250 -8.60 -21.27 -10.31
C LYS A 250 -9.10 -21.79 -11.64
N GLN A 251 -10.17 -21.19 -12.18
CA GLN A 251 -10.67 -21.54 -13.51
C GLN A 251 -9.64 -21.23 -14.59
N ILE A 252 -9.07 -20.03 -14.57
CA ILE A 252 -8.02 -19.63 -15.52
C ILE A 252 -6.83 -20.59 -15.47
N ALA A 253 -6.34 -20.92 -14.28
CA ALA A 253 -5.23 -21.85 -14.12
C ALA A 253 -5.54 -23.21 -14.72
N LYS A 254 -6.72 -23.77 -14.41
CA LYS A 254 -7.18 -25.06 -14.93
C LYS A 254 -7.24 -25.08 -16.46
N GLU A 255 -7.77 -24.01 -17.06
CA GLU A 255 -8.01 -23.98 -18.51
C GLU A 255 -6.79 -23.51 -19.32
N SER A 256 -5.89 -22.69 -18.73
CA SER A 256 -4.65 -22.26 -19.40
C SER A 256 -3.48 -23.24 -19.23
N GLY A 257 -3.57 -24.16 -18.26
CA GLY A 257 -2.48 -25.04 -17.87
C GLY A 257 -1.47 -24.42 -16.90
N ALA A 258 -1.72 -23.20 -16.43
CA ALA A 258 -0.88 -22.54 -15.45
C ALA A 258 -1.05 -23.13 -14.05
N GLN A 259 -0.01 -23.10 -13.24
CA GLN A 259 -0.08 -23.46 -11.82
C GLN A 259 -0.63 -22.30 -11.00
N ILE A 260 -1.27 -22.62 -9.85
CA ILE A 260 -1.63 -21.61 -8.86
C ILE A 260 -0.45 -21.40 -7.91
N GLY A 261 0.07 -20.20 -7.90
CA GLY A 261 1.11 -19.76 -6.99
C GLY A 261 0.58 -19.54 -5.57
N ARG A 262 1.51 -19.29 -4.64
CA ARG A 262 1.15 -18.86 -3.27
C ARG A 262 0.47 -17.50 -3.31
N PRO A 263 -0.52 -17.24 -2.44
CA PRO A 263 -1.24 -15.97 -2.43
C PRO A 263 -0.33 -14.76 -2.20
N LEU A 264 -0.62 -13.66 -2.91
CA LEU A 264 0.03 -12.36 -2.70
C LEU A 264 -0.83 -11.47 -1.77
N ILE A 265 -0.20 -10.51 -1.14
CA ILE A 265 -0.83 -9.52 -0.27
C ILE A 265 -0.87 -8.19 -1.02
N ALA A 266 -2.07 -7.76 -1.43
CA ALA A 266 -2.26 -6.53 -2.19
C ALA A 266 -2.40 -5.30 -1.29
N ASP A 267 -3.26 -5.37 -0.26
CA ASP A 267 -3.80 -4.21 0.45
C ASP A 267 -3.42 -4.15 1.94
N GLY A 268 -2.26 -4.68 2.31
CA GLY A 268 -1.78 -4.55 3.68
C GLY A 268 -2.50 -5.44 4.70
N SER A 269 -2.81 -6.69 4.35
CA SER A 269 -3.35 -7.68 5.33
C SER A 269 -2.31 -8.15 6.36
N THR A 270 -1.22 -7.41 6.51
CA THR A 270 -0.18 -7.61 7.55
C THR A 270 0.17 -6.28 8.19
N ALA A 271 0.56 -6.32 9.46
CA ALA A 271 0.95 -5.16 10.23
C ALA A 271 2.34 -4.59 9.86
N SER A 272 3.09 -5.20 8.93
CA SER A 272 4.44 -4.76 8.55
C SER A 272 4.60 -4.72 7.04
N TYR A 273 4.92 -3.55 6.53
CA TYR A 273 5.23 -3.31 5.13
C TYR A 273 6.38 -4.18 4.63
N GLN A 274 7.49 -4.23 5.38
CA GLN A 274 8.65 -5.04 5.02
C GLN A 274 8.30 -6.53 4.88
N LYS A 275 7.55 -7.09 5.86
CA LYS A 275 7.10 -8.49 5.81
C LYS A 275 6.19 -8.76 4.62
N MET A 276 5.32 -7.81 4.26
CA MET A 276 4.46 -7.90 3.09
C MET A 276 5.28 -8.04 1.81
N ILE A 277 6.21 -7.11 1.58
CA ILE A 277 7.06 -7.11 0.39
C ILE A 277 7.90 -8.39 0.33
N GLN A 278 8.51 -8.81 1.44
CA GLN A 278 9.31 -10.03 1.49
C GLN A 278 8.48 -11.29 1.17
N ALA A 279 7.28 -11.40 1.73
CA ALA A 279 6.38 -12.51 1.44
C ALA A 279 5.95 -12.53 -0.03
N ASN A 280 5.54 -11.38 -0.59
CA ASN A 280 5.14 -11.26 -1.98
C ASN A 280 6.29 -11.64 -2.93
N VAL A 281 7.46 -11.07 -2.73
CA VAL A 281 8.64 -11.35 -3.57
C VAL A 281 9.06 -12.81 -3.46
N GLY A 282 9.08 -13.38 -2.26
CA GLY A 282 9.37 -14.81 -2.06
C GLY A 282 8.39 -15.71 -2.81
N ASN A 283 7.09 -15.39 -2.75
CA ASN A 283 6.04 -16.15 -3.47
C ASN A 283 6.17 -16.03 -4.99
N ILE A 284 6.45 -14.81 -5.49
CA ILE A 284 6.67 -14.55 -6.93
C ILE A 284 7.89 -15.32 -7.43
N VAL A 285 9.02 -15.23 -6.73
CA VAL A 285 10.25 -15.96 -7.10
C VAL A 285 10.02 -17.47 -7.09
N ALA A 286 9.37 -18.00 -6.07
CA ALA A 286 9.05 -19.44 -5.99
C ALA A 286 8.18 -19.93 -7.14
N GLY A 287 7.25 -19.09 -7.64
CA GLY A 287 6.36 -19.43 -8.75
C GLY A 287 6.98 -19.27 -10.15
N LEU A 288 7.92 -18.33 -10.33
CA LEU A 288 8.41 -17.94 -11.66
C LEU A 288 9.86 -18.37 -11.96
N ARG A 289 10.61 -18.82 -10.94
CA ARG A 289 12.00 -19.23 -11.10
C ARG A 289 12.14 -20.62 -11.79
N ARG A 290 11.10 -21.44 -11.75
CA ARG A 290 11.07 -22.81 -12.29
C ARG A 290 11.23 -22.87 -13.79
#